data_3ad348c5e07d28cf787a2a6a718415cf
#
_entry.id   3ad348c5e07d28cf787a2a6a718415cf
#
_cell.length_a   1.000
_cell.length_b   1.000
_cell.length_c   1.000
_cell.angle_alpha   90.00
_cell.angle_beta   90.00
_cell.angle_gamma   90.00
#
_symmetry.space_group_name_H-M   'P 1'
#
loop_
_entity.id
_entity.type
_entity.pdbx_description
1 polymer ?
#
loop_
_entity_poly.entity_id
_entity_poly.type
_entity_poly.pdbx_seq_one_letter_code
_entity_poly.pdbx_strand_id
1 'polypeptide(L)'
;MAGTPSRGLLHWYRDPLPTNCVADWVCSGSQRYGKHNLAVFYGSCTLDCLFCQNYHYRYTDPTKHRQGRIDALSAQELAGAANNRTHCVCFFGGDPASQMPHALATARLLAERGIVICWETAGTANPKLMKRALELSLESGGCVKFDLKAFDDNLHQVLTGGSNRRTLDNFSTAVTRFHERPSPPLVVASTLLVPGYVDADEVSRIAAFIADHNPEIPYGLLAFHPHFEMTDLPRTSMRHGKAALMAALDAGLKNVRLGNLHLFSEDY
;
A
#
# COMPACT_ATOMS: atom_id res chain seq x y z
N MET A 1 15.04 -4.03 20.49
CA MET A 1 14.56 -4.63 19.23
C MET A 1 13.40 -3.79 18.75
N ALA A 2 13.39 -3.36 17.50
CA ALA A 2 12.28 -2.60 16.92
C ALA A 2 11.11 -3.54 16.56
N GLY A 3 9.91 -2.96 16.34
CA GLY A 3 8.74 -3.73 15.94
C GLY A 3 7.95 -4.41 17.06
N THR A 4 8.28 -4.12 18.32
CA THR A 4 7.48 -4.56 19.47
C THR A 4 6.41 -3.51 19.83
N PRO A 5 5.34 -3.85 20.55
CA PRO A 5 4.35 -2.87 21.00
C PRO A 5 4.92 -1.68 21.76
N SER A 6 6.05 -1.86 22.44
CA SER A 6 6.74 -0.82 23.21
C SER A 6 7.72 0.01 22.38
N ARG A 7 8.07 -0.41 21.15
CA ARG A 7 9.07 0.28 20.33
C ARG A 7 8.89 0.00 18.82
N GLY A 8 8.37 0.97 18.10
CA GLY A 8 8.41 1.06 16.64
C GLY A 8 9.35 2.15 16.20
N LEU A 9 10.14 1.92 15.15
CA LEU A 9 10.95 2.93 14.48
C LEU A 9 10.14 3.48 13.30
N LEU A 10 9.71 4.73 13.39
CA LEU A 10 8.77 5.27 12.42
C LEU A 10 8.82 6.80 12.34
N HIS A 11 8.25 7.33 11.28
CA HIS A 11 7.82 8.72 11.13
C HIS A 11 6.31 8.74 10.91
N TRP A 12 5.65 9.85 11.27
CA TRP A 12 4.23 10.04 10.99
C TRP A 12 3.91 11.52 10.75
N TYR A 13 2.83 11.77 10.01
CA TYR A 13 2.30 13.12 9.86
C TYR A 13 0.77 13.07 9.66
N ARG A 14 0.13 14.22 9.79
CA ARG A 14 -1.30 14.39 9.51
C ARG A 14 -1.48 14.82 8.07
N ASP A 15 -2.14 13.98 7.29
CA ASP A 15 -2.37 14.17 5.87
C ASP A 15 -3.83 14.58 5.65
N PRO A 16 -4.13 15.80 5.12
CA PRO A 16 -5.49 16.25 4.90
C PRO A 16 -6.28 15.30 4.00
N LEU A 17 -7.56 15.07 4.33
CA LEU A 17 -8.45 14.28 3.51
C LEU A 17 -9.32 15.18 2.59
N PRO A 18 -9.60 14.72 1.34
CA PRO A 18 -9.10 13.50 0.71
C PRO A 18 -7.59 13.60 0.39
N THR A 19 -6.87 12.50 0.57
CA THR A 19 -5.44 12.42 0.29
C THR A 19 -5.16 11.66 -1.00
N ASN A 20 -3.96 11.85 -1.57
CA ASN A 20 -3.48 11.09 -2.72
C ASN A 20 -3.14 9.64 -2.33
N CYS A 21 -4.17 8.84 -2.13
CA CYS A 21 -4.09 7.44 -1.75
C CYS A 21 -4.60 6.56 -2.90
N VAL A 22 -3.97 5.40 -3.13
CA VAL A 22 -4.41 4.46 -4.17
C VAL A 22 -5.88 4.02 -4.04
N ALA A 23 -6.47 4.12 -2.86
CA ALA A 23 -7.88 3.82 -2.60
C ALA A 23 -8.75 5.08 -2.41
N ASP A 24 -8.27 6.29 -2.74
CA ASP A 24 -8.97 7.56 -2.51
C ASP A 24 -10.38 7.61 -3.09
N TRP A 25 -10.62 6.91 -4.19
CA TRP A 25 -11.86 6.87 -4.94
C TRP A 25 -12.89 5.86 -4.42
N VAL A 26 -12.51 4.96 -3.52
CA VAL A 26 -13.36 3.88 -2.99
C VAL A 26 -13.39 3.79 -1.45
N CYS A 27 -12.44 4.43 -0.76
CA CYS A 27 -12.33 4.31 0.69
C CYS A 27 -13.30 5.23 1.46
N SER A 28 -13.49 4.97 2.74
CA SER A 28 -14.34 5.79 3.62
C SER A 28 -13.85 7.23 3.81
N GLY A 29 -12.56 7.50 3.50
CA GLY A 29 -11.95 8.83 3.60
C GLY A 29 -12.20 9.75 2.41
N SER A 30 -12.72 9.22 1.28
CA SER A 30 -12.86 9.92 -0.01
C SER A 30 -13.61 11.25 0.06
N GLN A 31 -14.55 11.40 1.00
CA GLN A 31 -15.40 12.59 1.15
C GLN A 31 -15.29 13.20 2.56
N ARG A 32 -14.23 12.94 3.31
CA ARG A 32 -14.05 13.43 4.68
C ARG A 32 -13.28 14.75 4.75
N TYR A 33 -13.75 15.74 4.00
CA TYR A 33 -13.16 17.09 4.00
C TYR A 33 -13.04 17.68 5.42
N GLY A 34 -11.90 18.35 5.68
CA GLY A 34 -11.59 18.94 6.98
C GLY A 34 -11.13 17.96 8.05
N LYS A 35 -11.13 16.65 7.76
CA LYS A 35 -10.49 15.60 8.56
C LYS A 35 -9.09 15.32 8.04
N HIS A 36 -8.36 14.44 8.71
CA HIS A 36 -7.05 13.98 8.25
C HIS A 36 -6.86 12.48 8.47
N ASN A 37 -5.96 11.93 7.70
CA ASN A 37 -5.34 10.64 7.87
C ASN A 37 -4.10 10.80 8.76
N LEU A 38 -3.85 9.86 9.67
CA LEU A 38 -2.55 9.70 10.31
C LEU A 38 -1.71 8.78 9.43
N ALA A 39 -0.80 9.37 8.66
CA ALA A 39 0.09 8.64 7.75
C ALA A 39 1.31 8.14 8.52
N VAL A 40 1.54 6.82 8.52
CA VAL A 40 2.62 6.17 9.29
C VAL A 40 3.62 5.50 8.38
N PHE A 41 4.90 5.87 8.53
CA PHE A 41 6.04 5.33 7.78
C PHE A 41 6.98 4.60 8.71
N TYR A 42 7.14 3.30 8.52
CA TYR A 42 8.11 2.51 9.28
C TYR A 42 9.53 2.64 8.71
N GLY A 43 10.52 2.67 9.59
CA GLY A 43 11.94 2.76 9.25
C GLY A 43 12.54 1.43 8.79
N SER A 44 11.77 0.62 8.05
CA SER A 44 12.20 -0.65 7.46
C SER A 44 11.16 -1.15 6.45
N CYS A 45 11.59 -2.03 5.57
CA CYS A 45 10.74 -2.73 4.60
C CYS A 45 11.16 -4.19 4.51
N THR A 46 10.24 -5.06 4.11
CA THR A 46 10.49 -6.48 3.85
C THR A 46 10.99 -6.75 2.43
N LEU A 47 10.94 -5.74 1.55
CA LEU A 47 11.42 -5.76 0.18
C LEU A 47 12.49 -4.71 -0.04
N ASP A 48 13.24 -4.85 -1.14
CA ASP A 48 14.34 -4.00 -1.56
C ASP A 48 14.13 -3.42 -2.97
N CYS A 49 12.96 -2.82 -3.21
CA CYS A 49 12.55 -2.37 -4.53
C CYS A 49 13.51 -1.35 -5.12
N LEU A 50 13.96 -1.58 -6.36
CA LEU A 50 14.86 -0.69 -7.10
C LEU A 50 14.24 0.68 -7.39
N PHE A 51 12.91 0.76 -7.48
CA PHE A 51 12.12 1.96 -7.75
C PHE A 51 11.51 2.60 -6.48
N CYS A 52 12.05 2.31 -5.29
CA CYS A 52 11.44 2.73 -4.03
C CYS A 52 11.39 4.25 -3.88
N GLN A 53 10.19 4.85 -3.87
CA GLN A 53 10.01 6.28 -3.63
C GLN A 53 10.23 6.67 -2.16
N ASN A 54 10.13 5.70 -1.26
CA ASN A 54 10.33 5.86 0.18
C ASN A 54 11.66 5.24 0.65
N TYR A 55 12.68 5.13 -0.23
CA TYR A 55 13.93 4.47 0.07
C TYR A 55 14.65 5.03 1.31
N HIS A 56 14.47 6.30 1.63
CA HIS A 56 15.07 6.95 2.79
C HIS A 56 14.55 6.37 4.12
N TYR A 57 13.36 5.77 4.16
CA TYR A 57 12.85 5.06 5.34
C TYR A 57 13.42 3.64 5.53
N ARG A 58 14.15 3.13 4.55
CA ARG A 58 14.81 1.81 4.64
C ARG A 58 16.07 1.83 5.49
N TYR A 59 16.73 2.97 5.54
CA TYR A 59 17.95 3.14 6.30
C TYR A 59 17.61 3.56 7.73
N THR A 60 17.82 2.65 8.68
CA THR A 60 17.62 2.91 10.12
C THR A 60 18.73 3.74 10.76
N ASP A 61 19.76 4.13 9.98
CA ASP A 61 20.83 4.98 10.44
C ASP A 61 20.37 6.45 10.47
N PRO A 62 20.18 7.03 11.66
CA PRO A 62 19.68 8.40 11.80
C PRO A 62 20.62 9.46 11.18
N THR A 63 21.88 9.12 10.93
CA THR A 63 22.83 10.07 10.29
C THR A 63 22.62 10.19 8.78
N LYS A 64 21.91 9.22 8.17
CA LYS A 64 21.62 9.19 6.73
C LYS A 64 20.24 9.77 6.36
N HIS A 65 19.43 10.12 7.36
CA HIS A 65 18.10 10.67 7.13
C HIS A 65 18.15 12.19 6.90
N ARG A 66 18.21 12.60 5.63
CA ARG A 66 18.11 14.01 5.24
C ARG A 66 16.66 14.54 5.19
N GLN A 67 15.65 13.66 5.16
CA GLN A 67 14.24 14.02 5.03
C GLN A 67 13.40 13.15 5.96
N GLY A 68 13.10 13.66 7.12
CA GLY A 68 12.21 13.02 8.08
C GLY A 68 12.95 12.22 9.16
N ARG A 69 12.79 12.69 10.39
CA ARG A 69 13.36 12.04 11.58
C ARG A 69 12.57 10.76 11.86
N ILE A 70 13.27 9.62 11.91
CA ILE A 70 12.67 8.38 12.43
C ILE A 70 12.78 8.44 13.95
N ASP A 71 11.64 8.37 14.60
CA ASP A 71 11.52 8.33 16.05
C ASP A 71 11.23 6.91 16.53
N ALA A 72 11.68 6.60 17.74
CA ALA A 72 11.32 5.37 18.42
C ALA A 72 10.10 5.65 19.30
N LEU A 73 8.92 5.17 18.89
CA LEU A 73 7.67 5.38 19.62
C LEU A 73 7.07 4.04 20.08
N SER A 74 6.41 4.06 21.23
CA SER A 74 5.50 2.99 21.63
C SER A 74 4.17 3.09 20.87
N ALA A 75 3.40 2.02 20.88
CA ALA A 75 2.05 2.00 20.29
C ALA A 75 1.13 3.04 20.94
N GLN A 76 1.26 3.29 22.25
CA GLN A 76 0.50 4.30 22.97
C GLN A 76 0.86 5.72 22.54
N GLU A 77 2.17 6.01 22.40
CA GLU A 77 2.62 7.33 21.95
C GLU A 77 2.13 7.62 20.53
N LEU A 78 2.23 6.66 19.61
CA LEU A 78 1.72 6.83 18.26
C LEU A 78 0.19 6.97 18.24
N ALA A 79 -0.53 6.16 19.00
CA ALA A 79 -1.99 6.31 19.13
C ALA A 79 -2.39 7.66 19.73
N GLY A 80 -1.57 8.22 20.63
CA GLY A 80 -1.75 9.56 21.21
C GLY A 80 -1.64 10.70 20.18
N ALA A 81 -1.02 10.49 19.02
CA ALA A 81 -0.94 11.47 17.95
C ALA A 81 -2.29 11.78 17.28
N ALA A 82 -3.25 10.85 17.38
CA ALA A 82 -4.59 11.05 16.86
C ALA A 82 -5.41 12.02 17.72
N ASN A 83 -6.26 12.83 17.07
CA ASN A 83 -7.13 13.81 17.69
C ASN A 83 -8.56 13.73 17.12
N ASN A 84 -9.45 14.67 17.50
CA ASN A 84 -10.86 14.71 17.07
C ASN A 84 -11.08 14.94 15.57
N ARG A 85 -10.05 15.37 14.85
CA ARG A 85 -10.07 15.50 13.39
C ARG A 85 -9.50 14.27 12.66
N THR A 86 -8.90 13.31 13.37
CA THR A 86 -8.37 12.09 12.76
C THR A 86 -9.52 11.17 12.37
N HIS A 87 -9.69 10.93 11.08
CA HIS A 87 -10.68 10.00 10.55
C HIS A 87 -10.11 8.59 10.45
N CYS A 88 -8.91 8.45 9.91
CA CYS A 88 -8.26 7.17 9.68
C CYS A 88 -6.77 7.22 10.02
N VAL A 89 -6.18 6.04 10.16
CA VAL A 89 -4.75 5.82 10.11
C VAL A 89 -4.43 4.97 8.89
N CYS A 90 -3.35 5.30 8.18
CA CYS A 90 -2.80 4.45 7.14
C CYS A 90 -1.35 4.09 7.49
N PHE A 91 -1.09 2.80 7.66
CA PHE A 91 0.25 2.26 7.81
C PHE A 91 0.77 1.91 6.42
N PHE A 92 1.75 2.68 5.90
CA PHE A 92 2.19 2.43 4.54
C PHE A 92 3.70 2.60 4.30
N GLY A 93 4.34 3.70 4.50
CA GLY A 93 5.72 3.90 4.11
C GLY A 93 6.71 2.96 4.83
N GLY A 94 7.83 2.62 4.17
CA GLY A 94 8.57 1.41 4.47
C GLY A 94 7.69 0.21 4.11
N ASP A 95 7.39 -0.63 5.05
CA ASP A 95 6.24 -1.56 4.98
C ASP A 95 5.83 -1.95 6.41
N PRO A 96 4.55 -1.86 6.79
CA PRO A 96 4.09 -2.25 8.12
C PRO A 96 4.41 -3.71 8.46
N ALA A 97 4.55 -4.60 7.46
CA ALA A 97 4.94 -5.99 7.65
C ALA A 97 6.27 -6.14 8.39
N SER A 98 7.20 -5.20 8.23
CA SER A 98 8.51 -5.22 8.89
C SER A 98 8.45 -5.00 10.40
N GLN A 99 7.40 -4.32 10.90
CA GLN A 99 7.18 -4.01 12.31
C GLN A 99 5.72 -4.30 12.74
N MET A 100 5.13 -5.34 12.18
CA MET A 100 3.70 -5.67 12.30
C MET A 100 3.18 -5.77 13.75
N PRO A 101 3.92 -6.31 14.75
CA PRO A 101 3.44 -6.30 16.13
C PRO A 101 3.21 -4.90 16.70
N HIS A 102 4.06 -3.93 16.36
CA HIS A 102 3.86 -2.53 16.75
C HIS A 102 2.66 -1.93 16.02
N ALA A 103 2.56 -2.13 14.71
CA ALA A 103 1.47 -1.61 13.89
C ALA A 103 0.10 -2.13 14.36
N LEU A 104 -0.01 -3.43 14.66
CA LEU A 104 -1.23 -4.05 15.19
C LEU A 104 -1.60 -3.55 16.59
N ALA A 105 -0.63 -3.33 17.46
CA ALA A 105 -0.87 -2.79 18.79
C ALA A 105 -1.41 -1.34 18.69
N THR A 106 -0.81 -0.51 17.86
CA THR A 106 -1.28 0.86 17.59
C THR A 106 -2.67 0.87 16.95
N ALA A 107 -2.87 0.03 15.92
CA ALA A 107 -4.16 -0.07 15.22
C ALA A 107 -5.31 -0.44 16.17
N ARG A 108 -5.08 -1.36 17.10
CA ARG A 108 -6.07 -1.74 18.11
C ARG A 108 -6.47 -0.56 18.99
N LEU A 109 -5.48 0.17 19.54
CA LEU A 109 -5.73 1.37 20.36
C LEU A 109 -6.49 2.47 19.60
N LEU A 110 -6.23 2.61 18.31
CA LEU A 110 -6.92 3.58 17.45
C LEU A 110 -8.33 3.11 17.10
N ALA A 111 -8.54 1.82 16.81
CA ALA A 111 -9.85 1.23 16.53
C ALA A 111 -10.80 1.36 17.74
N GLU A 112 -10.31 1.15 18.97
CA GLU A 112 -11.05 1.38 20.22
C GLU A 112 -11.55 2.84 20.37
N ARG A 113 -10.91 3.79 19.67
CA ARG A 113 -11.29 5.20 19.62
C ARG A 113 -12.17 5.55 18.41
N GLY A 114 -12.63 4.55 17.65
CA GLY A 114 -13.47 4.72 16.45
C GLY A 114 -12.73 5.26 15.24
N ILE A 115 -11.39 5.13 15.19
CA ILE A 115 -10.56 5.55 14.05
C ILE A 115 -10.49 4.41 13.06
N VAL A 116 -10.69 4.71 11.78
CA VAL A 116 -10.66 3.77 10.66
C VAL A 116 -9.22 3.29 10.43
N ILE A 117 -9.02 1.97 10.32
CA ILE A 117 -7.70 1.34 10.19
C ILE A 117 -7.45 0.92 8.75
N CYS A 118 -6.44 1.52 8.11
CA CYS A 118 -6.03 1.22 6.74
C CYS A 118 -4.57 0.76 6.70
N TRP A 119 -4.30 -0.13 5.74
CA TRP A 119 -2.96 -0.64 5.45
C TRP A 119 -2.65 -0.47 3.97
N GLU A 120 -1.42 -0.14 3.67
CA GLU A 120 -0.83 -0.20 2.34
C GLU A 120 0.46 -0.99 2.47
N THR A 121 0.50 -2.16 1.85
CA THR A 121 1.54 -3.15 2.13
C THR A 121 1.87 -3.97 0.90
N ALA A 122 3.12 -4.41 0.81
CA ALA A 122 3.52 -5.44 -0.14
C ALA A 122 2.92 -6.84 0.19
N GLY A 123 2.19 -6.98 1.29
CA GLY A 123 1.49 -8.21 1.64
C GLY A 123 2.40 -9.33 2.17
N THR A 124 3.64 -9.04 2.53
CA THR A 124 4.66 -10.04 2.92
C THR A 124 4.59 -10.46 4.39
N ALA A 125 3.70 -9.89 5.19
CA ALA A 125 3.58 -10.19 6.61
C ALA A 125 3.28 -11.69 6.88
N ASN A 126 3.62 -12.15 8.08
CA ASN A 126 3.18 -13.47 8.54
C ASN A 126 1.65 -13.59 8.42
N PRO A 127 1.09 -14.70 7.87
CA PRO A 127 -0.35 -14.84 7.61
C PRO A 127 -1.24 -14.61 8.84
N LYS A 128 -0.80 -15.04 10.03
CA LYS A 128 -1.56 -14.81 11.27
C LYS A 128 -1.64 -13.33 11.64
N LEU A 129 -0.59 -12.56 11.36
CA LEU A 129 -0.57 -11.12 11.61
C LEU A 129 -1.35 -10.36 10.52
N MET A 130 -1.26 -10.80 9.25
CA MET A 130 -2.06 -10.25 8.16
C MET A 130 -3.56 -10.46 8.42
N LYS A 131 -3.96 -11.64 8.89
CA LYS A 131 -5.36 -11.91 9.27
C LYS A 131 -5.86 -10.90 10.32
N ARG A 132 -5.05 -10.59 11.34
CA ARG A 132 -5.42 -9.59 12.37
C ARG A 132 -5.54 -8.17 11.78
N ALA A 133 -4.69 -7.82 10.83
CA ALA A 133 -4.79 -6.54 10.14
C ALA A 133 -6.09 -6.43 9.33
N LEU A 134 -6.47 -7.50 8.63
CA LEU A 134 -7.75 -7.60 7.91
C LEU A 134 -8.95 -7.47 8.85
N GLU A 135 -8.93 -8.13 10.00
CA GLU A 135 -9.98 -8.05 11.02
C GLU A 135 -10.16 -6.61 11.50
N LEU A 136 -9.08 -5.92 11.87
CA LEU A 136 -9.12 -4.52 12.31
C LEU A 136 -9.66 -3.57 11.21
N SER A 137 -9.27 -3.79 9.95
CA SER A 137 -9.82 -3.00 8.84
C SER A 137 -11.30 -3.28 8.61
N LEU A 138 -11.71 -4.55 8.64
CA LEU A 138 -13.10 -4.93 8.45
C LEU A 138 -14.01 -4.29 9.51
N GLU A 139 -13.64 -4.41 10.78
CA GLU A 139 -14.40 -3.90 11.92
C GLU A 139 -14.46 -2.36 11.97
N SER A 140 -13.36 -1.69 11.61
CA SER A 140 -13.27 -0.21 11.66
C SER A 140 -13.77 0.51 10.41
N GLY A 141 -14.10 -0.21 9.33
CA GLY A 141 -14.50 0.41 8.06
C GLY A 141 -13.33 0.82 7.15
N GLY A 142 -12.12 0.35 7.43
CA GLY A 142 -10.92 0.63 6.65
C GLY A 142 -10.65 -0.39 5.54
N CYS A 143 -9.51 -0.28 4.88
CA CYS A 143 -9.12 -1.18 3.79
C CYS A 143 -7.67 -1.65 3.91
N VAL A 144 -7.40 -2.81 3.33
CA VAL A 144 -6.05 -3.32 3.10
C VAL A 144 -5.74 -3.21 1.61
N LYS A 145 -4.76 -2.37 1.29
CA LYS A 145 -4.28 -2.11 -0.06
C LYS A 145 -3.03 -2.95 -0.28
N PHE A 146 -3.13 -3.91 -1.19
CA PHE A 146 -2.02 -4.77 -1.58
C PHE A 146 -1.30 -4.18 -2.79
N ASP A 147 -0.02 -3.96 -2.67
CA ASP A 147 0.84 -3.52 -3.75
C ASP A 147 1.41 -4.75 -4.48
N LEU A 148 0.71 -5.19 -5.52
CA LEU A 148 1.08 -6.34 -6.37
C LEU A 148 2.10 -5.87 -7.41
N LYS A 149 3.37 -6.05 -7.13
CA LYS A 149 4.45 -5.42 -7.92
C LYS A 149 4.75 -6.14 -9.23
N ALA A 150 4.65 -7.46 -9.25
CA ALA A 150 4.67 -8.31 -10.44
C ALA A 150 4.04 -9.67 -10.11
N PHE A 151 3.47 -10.33 -11.13
CA PHE A 151 2.94 -11.70 -11.05
C PHE A 151 4.03 -12.73 -11.31
N ASP A 152 4.89 -12.48 -12.31
CA ASP A 152 6.07 -13.31 -12.55
C ASP A 152 7.03 -13.21 -11.36
N ASP A 153 7.31 -14.34 -10.70
CA ASP A 153 8.15 -14.37 -9.49
C ASP A 153 9.61 -13.98 -9.78
N ASN A 154 10.15 -14.30 -10.97
CA ASN A 154 11.51 -13.89 -11.32
C ASN A 154 11.59 -12.38 -11.53
N LEU A 155 10.62 -11.81 -12.26
CA LEU A 155 10.51 -10.36 -12.42
C LEU A 155 10.33 -9.66 -11.07
N HIS A 156 9.47 -10.20 -10.21
CA HIS A 156 9.27 -9.67 -8.87
C HIS A 156 10.57 -9.68 -8.06
N GLN A 157 11.33 -10.79 -8.10
CA GLN A 157 12.62 -10.89 -7.40
C GLN A 157 13.65 -9.90 -7.94
N VAL A 158 13.74 -9.72 -9.27
CA VAL A 158 14.64 -8.73 -9.89
C VAL A 158 14.28 -7.31 -9.44
N LEU A 159 13.01 -6.96 -9.43
CA LEU A 159 12.56 -5.61 -9.10
C LEU A 159 12.56 -5.28 -7.60
N THR A 160 12.43 -6.31 -6.74
CA THR A 160 12.11 -6.09 -5.31
C THR A 160 13.04 -6.82 -4.34
N GLY A 161 13.92 -7.69 -4.82
CA GLY A 161 14.80 -8.51 -3.99
C GLY A 161 14.12 -9.67 -3.26
N GLY A 162 12.82 -9.91 -3.48
CA GLY A 162 12.05 -10.94 -2.80
C GLY A 162 11.04 -11.67 -3.69
N SER A 163 10.60 -12.88 -3.27
CA SER A 163 9.53 -13.62 -3.96
C SER A 163 8.15 -13.02 -3.67
N ASN A 164 7.25 -13.07 -4.67
CA ASN A 164 5.86 -12.62 -4.54
C ASN A 164 4.93 -13.65 -3.87
N ARG A 165 5.38 -14.88 -3.63
CA ARG A 165 4.52 -15.98 -3.15
C ARG A 165 3.74 -15.61 -1.90
N ARG A 166 4.41 -15.03 -0.90
CA ARG A 166 3.74 -14.60 0.34
C ARG A 166 2.71 -13.50 0.11
N THR A 167 2.99 -12.57 -0.79
CA THR A 167 2.07 -11.51 -1.21
C THR A 167 0.80 -12.10 -1.82
N LEU A 168 0.96 -13.01 -2.80
CA LEU A 168 -0.16 -13.67 -3.48
C LEU A 168 -0.98 -14.55 -2.53
N ASP A 169 -0.34 -15.33 -1.65
CA ASP A 169 -1.01 -16.14 -0.62
C ASP A 169 -1.85 -15.28 0.34
N ASN A 170 -1.28 -14.18 0.82
CA ASN A 170 -1.97 -13.26 1.73
C ASN A 170 -3.09 -12.51 1.03
N PHE A 171 -2.90 -12.10 -0.23
CA PHE A 171 -3.95 -11.51 -1.06
C PHE A 171 -5.10 -12.49 -1.25
N SER A 172 -4.83 -13.71 -1.70
CA SER A 172 -5.83 -14.77 -1.88
C SER A 172 -6.64 -15.02 -0.60
N THR A 173 -5.96 -15.04 0.57
CA THR A 173 -6.64 -15.15 1.86
C THR A 173 -7.51 -13.94 2.17
N ALA A 174 -7.02 -12.73 1.87
CA ALA A 174 -7.75 -11.49 2.15
C ALA A 174 -9.03 -11.37 1.33
N VAL A 175 -9.00 -11.74 0.06
CA VAL A 175 -10.15 -11.62 -0.85
C VAL A 175 -11.28 -12.59 -0.52
N THR A 176 -11.03 -13.69 0.20
CA THR A 176 -12.11 -14.57 0.68
C THR A 176 -13.10 -13.84 1.58
N ARG A 177 -12.67 -12.73 2.21
CA ARG A 177 -13.47 -11.90 3.09
C ARG A 177 -14.02 -10.62 2.43
N PHE A 178 -13.75 -10.41 1.13
CA PHE A 178 -14.20 -9.21 0.42
C PHE A 178 -15.73 -9.05 0.45
N HIS A 179 -16.47 -10.15 0.36
CA HIS A 179 -17.93 -10.16 0.37
C HIS A 179 -18.54 -9.67 1.70
N GLU A 180 -17.80 -9.72 2.80
CA GLU A 180 -18.28 -9.28 4.12
C GLU A 180 -18.46 -7.74 4.17
N ARG A 181 -17.69 -7.02 3.35
CA ARG A 181 -17.83 -5.56 3.20
C ARG A 181 -17.27 -5.10 1.86
N PRO A 182 -18.10 -5.12 0.80
CA PRO A 182 -17.71 -4.67 -0.54
C PRO A 182 -17.66 -3.15 -0.69
N SER A 183 -18.32 -2.38 0.21
CA SER A 183 -18.34 -0.91 0.18
C SER A 183 -18.36 -0.31 1.59
N PRO A 184 -17.40 0.55 1.96
CA PRO A 184 -16.12 0.72 1.28
C PRO A 184 -15.34 -0.60 1.25
N PRO A 185 -14.59 -0.92 0.17
CA PRO A 185 -14.03 -2.25 -0.05
C PRO A 185 -13.00 -2.60 1.04
N LEU A 186 -13.04 -3.86 1.52
CA LEU A 186 -12.04 -4.35 2.47
C LEU A 186 -10.67 -4.49 1.83
N VAL A 187 -10.62 -4.95 0.57
CA VAL A 187 -9.38 -5.23 -0.18
C VAL A 187 -9.33 -4.34 -1.41
N VAL A 188 -8.17 -3.77 -1.66
CA VAL A 188 -7.84 -3.01 -2.88
C VAL A 188 -6.49 -3.52 -3.38
N ALA A 189 -6.32 -3.64 -4.68
CA ALA A 189 -5.04 -3.95 -5.30
C ALA A 189 -4.44 -2.71 -5.97
N SER A 190 -3.12 -2.66 -6.08
CA SER A 190 -2.40 -1.65 -6.87
C SER A 190 -1.15 -2.22 -7.51
N THR A 191 -0.73 -1.61 -8.62
CA THR A 191 0.51 -1.96 -9.32
C THR A 191 1.16 -0.70 -9.87
N LEU A 192 2.48 -0.59 -9.70
CA LEU A 192 3.29 0.46 -10.31
C LEU A 192 3.72 0.04 -11.72
N LEU A 193 3.39 0.86 -12.70
CA LEU A 193 3.68 0.60 -14.12
C LEU A 193 5.13 1.01 -14.45
N VAL A 194 6.09 0.12 -14.18
CA VAL A 194 7.51 0.35 -14.44
C VAL A 194 7.80 0.12 -15.93
N PRO A 195 8.22 1.15 -16.70
CA PRO A 195 8.44 1.02 -18.14
C PRO A 195 9.44 -0.08 -18.51
N GLY A 196 9.06 -0.96 -19.46
CA GLY A 196 9.87 -2.08 -19.93
C GLY A 196 9.90 -3.30 -19.01
N TYR A 197 9.25 -3.23 -17.85
CA TYR A 197 9.18 -4.33 -16.87
C TYR A 197 7.75 -4.73 -16.54
N VAL A 198 6.93 -3.76 -16.15
CA VAL A 198 5.53 -3.99 -15.76
C VAL A 198 4.65 -3.30 -16.80
N ASP A 199 4.47 -3.95 -17.92
CA ASP A 199 3.69 -3.51 -19.08
C ASP A 199 2.29 -4.18 -19.12
N ALA A 200 1.60 -4.06 -20.24
CA ALA A 200 0.25 -4.60 -20.41
C ALA A 200 0.17 -6.13 -20.21
N ASP A 201 1.19 -6.89 -20.61
CA ASP A 201 1.20 -8.35 -20.48
C ASP A 201 1.33 -8.77 -19.03
N GLU A 202 2.19 -8.10 -18.26
CA GLU A 202 2.34 -8.36 -16.84
C GLU A 202 1.10 -7.93 -16.05
N VAL A 203 0.54 -6.77 -16.40
CA VAL A 203 -0.72 -6.29 -15.82
C VAL A 203 -1.88 -7.23 -16.12
N SER A 204 -1.96 -7.79 -17.33
CA SER A 204 -2.97 -8.80 -17.68
C SER A 204 -2.90 -10.03 -16.76
N ARG A 205 -1.68 -10.53 -16.47
CA ARG A 205 -1.47 -11.66 -15.55
C ARG A 205 -1.88 -11.34 -14.10
N ILE A 206 -1.52 -10.15 -13.61
CA ILE A 206 -1.96 -9.69 -12.28
C ILE A 206 -3.47 -9.56 -12.24
N ALA A 207 -4.06 -8.94 -13.26
CA ALA A 207 -5.50 -8.69 -13.33
C ALA A 207 -6.31 -9.99 -13.44
N ALA A 208 -5.85 -10.97 -14.23
CA ALA A 208 -6.45 -12.29 -14.29
C ALA A 208 -6.44 -12.98 -12.91
N PHE A 209 -5.31 -12.95 -12.21
CA PHE A 209 -5.21 -13.46 -10.84
C PHE A 209 -6.21 -12.79 -9.88
N ILE A 210 -6.37 -11.46 -9.96
CA ILE A 210 -7.35 -10.74 -9.13
C ILE A 210 -8.77 -11.13 -9.53
N ALA A 211 -9.09 -11.16 -10.83
CA ALA A 211 -10.42 -11.46 -11.37
C ALA A 211 -10.88 -12.89 -11.08
N ASP A 212 -9.97 -13.86 -11.09
CA ASP A 212 -10.24 -15.26 -10.72
C ASP A 212 -10.74 -15.39 -9.27
N HIS A 213 -10.32 -14.46 -8.40
CA HIS A 213 -10.84 -14.37 -7.04
C HIS A 213 -12.16 -13.61 -6.97
N ASN A 214 -12.17 -12.37 -7.50
CA ASN A 214 -13.37 -11.54 -7.55
C ASN A 214 -13.17 -10.34 -8.50
N PRO A 215 -13.94 -10.24 -9.61
CA PRO A 215 -13.82 -9.15 -10.58
C PRO A 215 -14.22 -7.76 -10.04
N GLU A 216 -14.89 -7.69 -8.90
CA GLU A 216 -15.30 -6.43 -8.28
C GLU A 216 -14.20 -5.77 -7.43
N ILE A 217 -13.06 -6.42 -7.19
CA ILE A 217 -11.95 -5.86 -6.42
C ILE A 217 -11.41 -4.62 -7.13
N PRO A 218 -11.34 -3.46 -6.44
CA PRO A 218 -10.76 -2.26 -7.02
C PRO A 218 -9.26 -2.43 -7.28
N TYR A 219 -8.82 -2.04 -8.48
CA TYR A 219 -7.44 -2.14 -8.91
C TYR A 219 -6.90 -0.81 -9.42
N GLY A 220 -5.89 -0.27 -8.73
CA GLY A 220 -5.21 0.97 -9.07
C GLY A 220 -3.92 0.73 -9.85
N LEU A 221 -3.80 1.33 -11.04
CA LEU A 221 -2.57 1.34 -11.84
C LEU A 221 -1.87 2.68 -11.67
N LEU A 222 -0.63 2.67 -11.18
CA LEU A 222 0.10 3.86 -10.80
C LEU A 222 1.23 4.15 -11.78
N ALA A 223 1.42 5.42 -12.14
CA ALA A 223 2.55 5.84 -12.95
C ALA A 223 3.86 5.76 -12.15
N PHE A 224 4.88 5.20 -12.78
CA PHE A 224 6.26 5.22 -12.29
C PHE A 224 6.90 6.58 -12.57
N HIS A 225 7.71 7.05 -11.63
CA HIS A 225 8.61 8.19 -11.79
C HIS A 225 10.04 7.73 -11.49
N PRO A 226 11.04 8.10 -12.33
CA PRO A 226 12.46 7.77 -12.10
C PRO A 226 12.90 8.15 -10.69
N HIS A 227 13.37 7.16 -9.94
CA HIS A 227 13.77 7.38 -8.55
C HIS A 227 14.68 6.25 -8.03
N PHE A 228 15.45 6.54 -6.98
CA PHE A 228 16.34 5.64 -6.28
C PHE A 228 17.36 4.96 -7.24
N GLU A 229 17.26 3.64 -7.48
CA GLU A 229 18.18 2.90 -8.34
C GLU A 229 17.72 2.86 -9.81
N MET A 230 16.50 3.29 -10.12
CA MET A 230 15.93 3.31 -11.47
C MET A 230 15.73 4.75 -11.97
N THR A 231 16.83 5.47 -12.11
CA THR A 231 16.83 6.88 -12.56
C THR A 231 17.00 7.04 -14.07
N ASP A 232 17.34 5.98 -14.77
CA ASP A 232 17.62 5.89 -16.21
C ASP A 232 16.38 5.53 -17.05
N LEU A 233 15.26 5.17 -16.42
CA LEU A 233 14.00 4.89 -17.11
C LEU A 233 13.16 6.17 -17.28
N PRO A 234 12.36 6.28 -18.37
CA PRO A 234 11.39 7.35 -18.50
C PRO A 234 10.26 7.21 -17.49
N ARG A 235 9.49 8.28 -17.27
CA ARG A 235 8.19 8.18 -16.58
C ARG A 235 7.23 7.31 -17.39
N THR A 236 6.28 6.63 -16.72
CA THR A 236 5.21 5.90 -17.43
C THR A 236 4.50 6.83 -18.40
N SER A 237 4.39 6.44 -19.68
CA SER A 237 3.63 7.23 -20.65
C SER A 237 2.11 7.01 -20.48
N MET A 238 1.31 7.97 -20.91
CA MET A 238 -0.15 7.81 -20.94
C MET A 238 -0.57 6.67 -21.87
N ARG A 239 0.18 6.40 -22.94
CA ARG A 239 -0.06 5.25 -23.84
C ARG A 239 0.13 3.93 -23.10
N HIS A 240 1.21 3.79 -22.33
CA HIS A 240 1.47 2.61 -21.48
C HIS A 240 0.35 2.45 -20.44
N GLY A 241 -0.02 3.52 -19.73
CA GLY A 241 -1.11 3.48 -18.76
C GLY A 241 -2.43 3.02 -19.34
N LYS A 242 -2.81 3.55 -20.53
CA LYS A 242 -4.03 3.13 -21.23
C LYS A 242 -3.98 1.67 -21.69
N ALA A 243 -2.84 1.20 -22.20
CA ALA A 243 -2.67 -0.21 -22.59
C ALA A 243 -2.83 -1.14 -21.38
N ALA A 244 -2.19 -0.80 -20.25
CA ALA A 244 -2.32 -1.54 -19.00
C ALA A 244 -3.76 -1.54 -18.46
N LEU A 245 -4.45 -0.41 -18.53
CA LEU A 245 -5.86 -0.31 -18.14
C LEU A 245 -6.76 -1.23 -18.97
N MET A 246 -6.59 -1.22 -20.29
CA MET A 246 -7.35 -2.10 -21.19
C MET A 246 -7.05 -3.58 -20.91
N ALA A 247 -5.77 -3.94 -20.74
CA ALA A 247 -5.37 -5.30 -20.42
C ALA A 247 -6.01 -5.79 -19.11
N ALA A 248 -6.14 -4.93 -18.11
CA ALA A 248 -6.78 -5.28 -16.84
C ALA A 248 -8.31 -5.46 -16.98
N LEU A 249 -8.97 -4.64 -17.80
CA LEU A 249 -10.40 -4.78 -18.09
C LEU A 249 -10.67 -6.03 -18.92
N ASP A 250 -9.86 -6.29 -19.94
CA ASP A 250 -9.97 -7.48 -20.81
C ASP A 250 -9.72 -8.78 -20.04
N ALA A 251 -8.91 -8.74 -18.98
CA ALA A 251 -8.72 -9.86 -18.04
C ALA A 251 -9.93 -10.08 -17.10
N GLY A 252 -10.98 -9.27 -17.19
CA GLY A 252 -12.25 -9.45 -16.48
C GLY A 252 -12.48 -8.55 -15.27
N LEU A 253 -11.56 -7.68 -14.90
CA LEU A 253 -11.78 -6.73 -13.80
C LEU A 253 -12.78 -5.64 -14.21
N LYS A 254 -13.62 -5.21 -13.24
CA LYS A 254 -14.67 -4.20 -13.48
C LYS A 254 -14.31 -2.83 -12.90
N ASN A 255 -13.49 -2.79 -11.87
CA ASN A 255 -13.17 -1.58 -11.11
C ASN A 255 -11.67 -1.25 -11.23
N VAL A 256 -11.24 -0.77 -12.40
CA VAL A 256 -9.83 -0.42 -12.67
C VAL A 256 -9.69 1.08 -12.85
N ARG A 257 -8.65 1.70 -12.27
CA ARG A 257 -8.38 3.13 -12.39
C ARG A 257 -6.89 3.42 -12.56
N LEU A 258 -6.57 4.41 -13.41
CA LEU A 258 -5.26 5.06 -13.39
C LEU A 258 -5.20 6.04 -12.21
N GLY A 259 -4.25 5.87 -11.31
CA GLY A 259 -3.97 6.78 -10.20
C GLY A 259 -2.81 7.72 -10.54
N ASN A 260 -2.48 8.65 -9.63
CA ASN A 260 -1.39 9.65 -9.73
C ASN A 260 -1.19 10.22 -11.15
N LEU A 261 -2.28 10.63 -11.80
CA LEU A 261 -2.34 11.06 -13.21
C LEU A 261 -1.30 12.14 -13.56
N HIS A 262 -0.92 13.00 -12.62
CA HIS A 262 0.06 14.06 -12.79
C HIS A 262 1.49 13.56 -13.06
N LEU A 263 1.77 12.28 -12.83
CA LEU A 263 3.07 11.66 -13.09
C LEU A 263 3.18 11.04 -14.47
N PHE A 264 2.07 10.79 -15.17
CA PHE A 264 2.12 10.27 -16.53
C PHE A 264 2.77 11.29 -17.47
N SER A 265 3.59 10.79 -18.41
CA SER A 265 4.19 11.58 -19.47
C SER A 265 3.44 11.37 -20.81
N GLU A 266 3.69 12.24 -21.78
CA GLU A 266 3.25 12.05 -23.16
C GLU A 266 4.30 11.27 -23.99
N ASP A 267 5.50 11.07 -23.43
CA ASP A 267 6.64 10.46 -24.10
C ASP A 267 6.46 8.95 -24.30
N TYR A 268 6.91 8.44 -25.44
CA TYR A 268 6.92 7.08 -26.02
C TYR A 268 5.59 6.34 -26.14
#